data_8afb80a0fff3e96bf9a5baa182b67124
#
_entry.id   8afb80a0fff3e96bf9a5baa182b67124
#
_cell.length_a   1.000
_cell.length_b   1.000
_cell.length_c   1.000
_cell.angle_alpha   90.00
_cell.angle_beta   90.00
_cell.angle_gamma   90.00
#
_symmetry.space_group_name_H-M   'P 1'
#
loop_
_entity.id
_entity.type
_entity.pdbx_description
1 polymer ?
#
loop_
_entity_poly.entity_id
_entity_poly.type
_entity_poly.pdbx_seq_one_letter_code
_entity_poly.pdbx_strand_id
1 'polypeptide(L)'
;SEVKKAIKNEIINQLDFRFLNETWPEFDLSKPDGCLPTTESLVRVIWKRLKSHLPLKSLRLYENPKLWADYKGNAMDAYLTVQTHFAAAHRLAREDLPQNENEKIFGKCARPNGHGHNYIVDITVKGKINPRTGMICDLSALNSLINDLVIEPFDHTFLNKDIPYFADCVPTAENI
;
A
#
# COMPACT_ATOMS: atom_id res chain seq x y z
N SER A 1 10.53 1.64 -27.72
CA SER A 1 10.54 0.18 -27.48
C SER A 1 9.15 -0.39 -27.73
N GLU A 2 9.04 -1.67 -28.03
CA GLU A 2 7.78 -2.39 -28.23
C GLU A 2 6.86 -2.27 -27.00
N VAL A 3 7.44 -2.31 -25.80
CA VAL A 3 6.72 -2.10 -24.53
C VAL A 3 5.96 -0.77 -24.52
N LYS A 4 6.63 0.34 -24.85
CA LYS A 4 5.98 1.66 -24.91
C LYS A 4 4.89 1.72 -25.97
N LYS A 5 5.09 1.07 -27.11
CA LYS A 5 4.11 1.01 -28.20
C LYS A 5 2.87 0.22 -27.76
N ALA A 6 3.03 -0.95 -27.14
CA ALA A 6 1.95 -1.76 -26.62
C ALA A 6 1.13 -0.99 -25.56
N ILE A 7 1.79 -0.40 -24.57
CA ILE A 7 1.12 0.40 -23.53
C ILE A 7 0.35 1.58 -24.16
N LYS A 8 0.96 2.30 -25.09
CA LYS A 8 0.31 3.43 -25.75
C LYS A 8 -0.93 3.02 -26.52
N ASN A 9 -0.85 1.94 -27.32
CA ASN A 9 -1.95 1.53 -28.19
C ASN A 9 -3.08 0.83 -27.42
N GLU A 10 -2.72 -0.08 -26.49
CA GLU A 10 -3.70 -0.91 -25.79
C GLU A 10 -4.36 -0.19 -24.60
N ILE A 11 -3.70 0.80 -24.05
CA ILE A 11 -4.15 1.46 -22.81
C ILE A 11 -4.35 2.96 -23.03
N ILE A 12 -3.24 3.73 -23.25
CA ILE A 12 -3.30 5.19 -23.17
C ILE A 12 -4.25 5.77 -24.22
N ASN A 13 -4.11 5.38 -25.49
CA ASN A 13 -4.95 5.89 -26.58
C ASN A 13 -6.45 5.56 -26.40
N GLN A 14 -6.76 4.54 -25.58
CA GLN A 14 -8.13 4.11 -25.32
C GLN A 14 -8.75 4.75 -24.08
N LEU A 15 -7.95 5.00 -23.04
CA LEU A 15 -8.45 5.45 -21.73
C LEU A 15 -8.27 6.93 -21.47
N ASP A 16 -7.27 7.56 -22.10
CA ASP A 16 -6.89 8.94 -21.80
C ASP A 16 -8.06 9.89 -22.10
N PHE A 17 -8.45 10.68 -21.09
CA PHE A 17 -9.62 11.57 -21.13
C PHE A 17 -10.95 10.89 -21.48
N ARG A 18 -11.14 9.62 -21.15
CA ARG A 18 -12.36 8.85 -21.42
C ARG A 18 -13.13 8.51 -20.15
N PHE A 19 -14.44 8.37 -20.28
CA PHE A 19 -15.29 7.82 -19.22
C PHE A 19 -15.20 6.28 -19.25
N LEU A 20 -14.58 5.69 -18.22
CA LEU A 20 -14.20 4.28 -18.20
C LEU A 20 -15.40 3.34 -18.39
N ASN A 21 -16.55 3.68 -17.80
CA ASN A 21 -17.77 2.86 -17.88
C ASN A 21 -18.29 2.68 -19.32
N GLU A 22 -17.94 3.58 -20.22
CA GLU A 22 -18.39 3.53 -21.63
C GLU A 22 -17.28 3.10 -22.60
N THR A 23 -16.03 3.06 -22.10
CA THR A 23 -14.87 2.84 -22.98
C THR A 23 -14.59 1.38 -23.24
N TRP A 24 -14.63 0.55 -22.20
CA TRP A 24 -14.37 -0.87 -22.34
C TRP A 24 -15.57 -1.72 -21.94
N PRO A 25 -15.88 -2.78 -22.74
CA PRO A 25 -17.04 -3.62 -22.49
C PRO A 25 -17.03 -4.32 -21.13
N GLU A 26 -15.86 -4.48 -20.50
CA GLU A 26 -15.72 -5.04 -19.16
C GLU A 26 -16.32 -4.14 -18.08
N PHE A 27 -16.48 -2.84 -18.36
CA PHE A 27 -17.05 -1.86 -17.42
C PHE A 27 -18.48 -1.42 -17.78
N ASP A 28 -19.05 -2.01 -18.81
CA ASP A 28 -20.45 -1.80 -19.19
C ASP A 28 -21.37 -2.58 -18.25
N LEU A 29 -21.97 -1.88 -17.28
CA LEU A 29 -22.86 -2.47 -16.28
C LEU A 29 -24.19 -2.99 -16.85
N SER A 30 -24.50 -2.72 -18.10
CA SER A 30 -25.66 -3.34 -18.79
C SER A 30 -25.41 -4.80 -19.17
N LYS A 31 -24.14 -5.24 -19.14
CA LYS A 31 -23.73 -6.61 -19.46
C LYS A 31 -23.70 -7.49 -18.20
N PRO A 32 -24.00 -8.79 -18.33
CA PRO A 32 -23.97 -9.74 -17.22
C PRO A 32 -22.64 -9.79 -16.47
N ASP A 33 -21.53 -9.64 -17.22
CA ASP A 33 -20.14 -9.71 -16.69
C ASP A 33 -19.53 -8.32 -16.47
N GLY A 34 -20.32 -7.24 -16.61
CA GLY A 34 -19.89 -5.88 -16.38
C GLY A 34 -19.54 -5.64 -14.89
N CYS A 35 -18.44 -4.95 -14.63
CA CYS A 35 -18.01 -4.60 -13.28
C CYS A 35 -17.68 -3.11 -13.15
N LEU A 36 -17.65 -2.62 -11.92
CA LEU A 36 -17.22 -1.24 -11.68
C LEU A 36 -15.72 -1.08 -11.99
N PRO A 37 -15.29 0.05 -12.59
CA PRO A 37 -13.90 0.33 -12.92
C PRO A 37 -13.10 0.81 -11.68
N THR A 38 -13.09 -0.01 -10.63
CA THR A 38 -12.21 0.21 -9.47
C THR A 38 -10.76 -0.01 -9.87
N THR A 39 -9.82 0.45 -9.05
CA THR A 39 -8.38 0.28 -9.32
C THR A 39 -8.02 -1.20 -9.45
N GLU A 40 -8.63 -2.09 -8.64
CA GLU A 40 -8.41 -3.54 -8.66
C GLU A 40 -8.99 -4.20 -9.93
N SER A 41 -10.19 -3.81 -10.34
CA SER A 41 -10.76 -4.35 -11.58
C SER A 41 -10.05 -3.81 -12.82
N LEU A 42 -9.66 -2.53 -12.80
CA LEU A 42 -8.95 -1.88 -13.89
C LEU A 42 -7.55 -2.48 -14.10
N VAL A 43 -6.76 -2.69 -13.04
CA VAL A 43 -5.43 -3.30 -13.16
C VAL A 43 -5.51 -4.72 -13.76
N ARG A 44 -6.56 -5.49 -13.42
CA ARG A 44 -6.82 -6.82 -13.99
C ARG A 44 -7.18 -6.75 -15.47
N VAL A 45 -8.02 -5.80 -15.88
CA VAL A 45 -8.41 -5.64 -17.30
C VAL A 45 -7.20 -5.19 -18.12
N ILE A 46 -6.42 -4.23 -17.63
CA ILE A 46 -5.15 -3.81 -18.26
C ILE A 46 -4.20 -5.00 -18.43
N TRP A 47 -4.05 -5.84 -17.41
CA TRP A 47 -3.25 -7.06 -17.50
C TRP A 47 -3.71 -7.96 -18.64
N LYS A 48 -5.02 -8.22 -18.75
CA LYS A 48 -5.57 -9.09 -19.81
C LYS A 48 -5.25 -8.57 -21.21
N ARG A 49 -5.25 -7.24 -21.40
CA ARG A 49 -4.94 -6.60 -22.68
C ARG A 49 -3.45 -6.65 -23.01
N LEU A 50 -2.58 -6.48 -22.02
CA LEU A 50 -1.15 -6.43 -22.25
C LEU A 50 -0.46 -7.80 -22.26
N LYS A 51 -1.02 -8.83 -21.63
CA LYS A 51 -0.37 -10.15 -21.48
C LYS A 51 -0.08 -10.88 -22.80
N SER A 52 -0.80 -10.56 -23.86
CA SER A 52 -0.56 -11.11 -25.20
C SER A 52 0.59 -10.41 -25.94
N HIS A 53 0.97 -9.22 -25.50
CA HIS A 53 2.02 -8.40 -26.10
C HIS A 53 3.31 -8.41 -25.27
N LEU A 54 3.22 -8.69 -23.97
CA LEU A 54 4.33 -8.55 -23.03
C LEU A 54 4.37 -9.74 -22.05
N PRO A 55 5.57 -10.26 -21.71
CA PRO A 55 5.77 -11.28 -20.68
C PRO A 55 5.63 -10.66 -19.28
N LEU A 56 4.41 -10.35 -18.85
CA LEU A 56 4.16 -9.65 -17.59
C LEU A 56 4.44 -10.56 -16.38
N LYS A 57 5.19 -10.05 -15.40
CA LYS A 57 5.40 -10.66 -14.09
C LYS A 57 4.42 -10.07 -13.04
N SER A 58 4.24 -8.77 -13.08
CA SER A 58 3.29 -8.03 -12.25
C SER A 58 2.91 -6.73 -12.94
N LEU A 59 1.77 -6.17 -12.57
CA LEU A 59 1.32 -4.86 -13.02
C LEU A 59 0.83 -4.09 -11.81
N ARG A 60 1.30 -2.84 -11.65
CA ARG A 60 0.85 -1.90 -10.63
C ARG A 60 0.16 -0.73 -11.29
N LEU A 61 -1.00 -0.37 -10.76
CA LEU A 61 -1.78 0.78 -11.17
C LEU A 61 -2.00 1.70 -9.97
N TYR A 62 -1.54 2.92 -10.08
CA TYR A 62 -1.78 3.97 -9.09
C TYR A 62 -3.06 4.72 -9.44
N GLU A 63 -3.97 4.84 -8.48
CA GLU A 63 -5.09 5.77 -8.54
C GLU A 63 -4.61 7.17 -8.14
N ASN A 64 -3.79 7.22 -7.11
CA ASN A 64 -3.07 8.41 -6.66
C ASN A 64 -1.76 7.96 -5.97
N PRO A 65 -0.86 8.89 -5.56
CA PRO A 65 0.43 8.52 -4.95
C PRO A 65 0.34 7.65 -3.69
N LYS A 66 -0.83 7.62 -3.02
CA LYS A 66 -1.04 6.90 -1.76
C LYS A 66 -2.00 5.71 -1.87
N LEU A 67 -2.50 5.42 -3.07
CA LEU A 67 -3.43 4.32 -3.31
C LEU A 67 -3.12 3.65 -4.64
N TRP A 68 -2.88 2.34 -4.61
CA TRP A 68 -2.62 1.56 -5.82
C TRP A 68 -3.06 0.11 -5.67
N ALA A 69 -3.26 -0.53 -6.81
CA ALA A 69 -3.50 -1.97 -6.88
C ALA A 69 -2.39 -2.68 -7.64
N ASP A 70 -2.03 -3.87 -7.18
CA ASP A 70 -1.13 -4.80 -7.85
C ASP A 70 -1.89 -6.04 -8.34
N TYR A 71 -1.54 -6.50 -9.54
CA TYR A 71 -2.03 -7.76 -10.09
C TYR A 71 -0.87 -8.61 -10.63
N LYS A 72 -0.90 -9.91 -10.32
CA LYS A 72 0.17 -10.87 -10.65
C LYS A 72 -0.29 -12.01 -11.56
N GLY A 73 -1.45 -11.84 -12.21
CA GLY A 73 -2.00 -12.85 -13.13
C GLY A 73 -2.74 -14.01 -12.44
N ASN A 74 -3.00 -13.94 -11.14
CA ASN A 74 -3.60 -15.02 -10.35
C ASN A 74 -5.14 -14.94 -10.33
N ALA A 75 -5.80 -15.34 -11.41
CA ALA A 75 -7.26 -15.42 -11.52
C ALA A 75 -7.99 -14.15 -11.04
N MET A 76 -8.63 -14.19 -9.86
CA MET A 76 -9.37 -13.07 -9.28
C MET A 76 -8.63 -12.34 -8.16
N ASP A 77 -7.47 -12.84 -7.72
CA ASP A 77 -6.73 -12.24 -6.61
C ASP A 77 -6.02 -10.95 -7.05
N ALA A 78 -6.26 -9.87 -6.33
CA ALA A 78 -5.52 -8.61 -6.45
C ALA A 78 -5.01 -8.16 -5.08
N TYR A 79 -4.17 -7.14 -5.08
CA TYR A 79 -3.61 -6.53 -3.89
C TYR A 79 -3.94 -5.05 -3.95
N LEU A 80 -4.51 -4.50 -2.88
CA LEU A 80 -4.76 -3.06 -2.73
C LEU A 80 -3.83 -2.54 -1.65
N THR A 81 -3.10 -1.47 -1.94
CA THR A 81 -2.20 -0.83 -0.97
C THR A 81 -2.65 0.58 -0.70
N VAL A 82 -2.78 0.89 0.58
CA VAL A 82 -2.97 2.25 1.11
C VAL A 82 -1.68 2.68 1.77
N GLN A 83 -1.15 3.83 1.38
CA GLN A 83 -0.01 4.45 2.04
C GLN A 83 -0.50 5.52 3.01
N THR A 84 0.01 5.48 4.23
CA THR A 84 -0.20 6.50 5.25
C THR A 84 1.12 6.88 5.91
N HIS A 85 1.09 7.80 6.88
CA HIS A 85 2.26 8.19 7.65
C HIS A 85 1.86 8.60 9.07
N PHE A 86 2.80 8.49 9.99
CA PHE A 86 2.73 9.05 11.32
C PHE A 86 4.11 9.60 11.73
N ALA A 87 4.13 10.59 12.63
CA ALA A 87 5.35 11.14 13.21
C ALA A 87 5.52 10.60 14.63
N ALA A 88 6.66 9.98 14.91
CA ALA A 88 6.95 9.51 16.26
C ALA A 88 8.44 9.67 16.61
N ALA A 89 8.73 9.83 17.90
CA ALA A 89 10.09 9.83 18.42
C ALA A 89 10.41 8.49 19.09
N HIS A 90 11.68 8.11 19.06
CA HIS A 90 12.18 6.94 19.77
C HIS A 90 13.63 7.07 20.21
N ARG A 91 14.04 6.17 21.09
CA ARG A 91 15.41 5.91 21.45
C ARG A 91 15.71 4.42 21.27
N LEU A 92 16.79 4.09 20.60
CA LEU A 92 17.24 2.70 20.48
C LEU A 92 18.27 2.43 21.58
N ALA A 93 17.81 1.83 22.68
CA ALA A 93 18.67 1.45 23.78
C ALA A 93 18.06 0.28 24.55
N ARG A 94 18.91 -0.56 25.10
CA ARG A 94 18.55 -1.59 26.07
C ARG A 94 18.81 -1.06 27.48
N GLU A 95 17.86 -1.21 28.38
CA GLU A 95 17.99 -0.74 29.76
C GLU A 95 18.99 -1.55 30.58
N ASP A 96 19.20 -2.82 30.23
CA ASP A 96 20.17 -3.72 30.87
C ASP A 96 21.63 -3.46 30.45
N LEU A 97 21.88 -2.56 29.51
CA LEU A 97 23.22 -2.19 29.05
C LEU A 97 23.58 -0.75 29.45
N PRO A 98 24.84 -0.51 29.80
CA PRO A 98 25.32 0.85 30.03
C PRO A 98 25.33 1.69 28.77
N GLN A 99 25.28 3.01 28.89
CA GLN A 99 25.16 3.94 27.75
C GLN A 99 26.24 3.74 26.68
N ASN A 100 27.48 3.52 27.08
CA ASN A 100 28.60 3.33 26.16
C ASN A 100 28.48 2.04 25.32
N GLU A 101 27.83 1.02 25.83
CA GLU A 101 27.55 -0.20 25.06
C GLU A 101 26.35 0.00 24.14
N ASN A 102 25.31 0.66 24.60
CA ASN A 102 24.20 1.06 23.73
C ASN A 102 24.68 1.91 22.55
N GLU A 103 25.58 2.87 22.78
CA GLU A 103 26.15 3.68 21.70
C GLU A 103 27.01 2.87 20.71
N LYS A 104 27.68 1.82 21.15
CA LYS A 104 28.40 0.91 20.24
C LYS A 104 27.44 0.12 19.34
N ILE A 105 26.28 -0.28 19.87
CA ILE A 105 25.30 -1.09 19.16
C ILE A 105 24.43 -0.23 18.22
N PHE A 106 23.86 0.85 18.75
CA PHE A 106 22.84 1.66 18.09
C PHE A 106 23.34 3.03 17.60
N GLY A 107 24.60 3.36 17.86
CA GLY A 107 25.20 4.61 17.45
C GLY A 107 24.48 5.83 18.03
N LYS A 108 24.21 6.81 17.15
CA LYS A 108 23.52 8.06 17.53
C LYS A 108 22.08 7.83 17.99
N CYS A 109 21.45 6.74 17.60
CA CYS A 109 20.08 6.39 17.98
C CYS A 109 19.95 6.04 19.48
N ALA A 110 21.08 5.72 20.17
CA ALA A 110 21.11 5.46 21.61
C ALA A 110 21.17 6.74 22.48
N ARG A 111 21.26 7.92 21.89
CA ARG A 111 21.35 9.18 22.66
C ARG A 111 20.16 9.33 23.62
N PRO A 112 20.37 9.81 24.86
CA PRO A 112 19.35 9.83 25.91
C PRO A 112 18.04 10.54 25.55
N ASN A 113 18.13 11.59 24.74
CA ASN A 113 16.95 12.40 24.36
C ASN A 113 16.13 11.80 23.20
N GLY A 114 16.59 10.67 22.61
CA GLY A 114 15.96 10.09 21.43
C GLY A 114 16.05 10.97 20.19
N HIS A 115 15.24 10.65 19.18
CA HIS A 115 15.08 11.40 17.94
C HIS A 115 13.75 11.01 17.27
N GLY A 116 13.27 11.84 16.34
CA GLY A 116 11.99 11.63 15.66
C GLY A 116 12.14 11.30 14.20
N HIS A 117 11.11 10.62 13.66
CA HIS A 117 10.94 10.29 12.26
C HIS A 117 9.51 10.53 11.78
N ASN A 118 9.37 10.78 10.49
CA ASN A 118 8.10 10.61 9.79
C ASN A 118 8.12 9.20 9.19
N TYR A 119 7.39 8.29 9.78
CA TYR A 119 7.23 6.93 9.30
C TYR A 119 6.22 6.89 8.16
N ILE A 120 6.57 6.27 7.04
CA ILE A 120 5.64 5.98 5.94
C ILE A 120 5.30 4.51 6.02
N VAL A 121 4.01 4.19 5.99
CA VAL A 121 3.50 2.83 6.12
C VAL A 121 2.66 2.49 4.89
N ASP A 122 3.04 1.41 4.20
CA ASP A 122 2.28 0.83 3.10
C ASP A 122 1.51 -0.41 3.61
N ILE A 123 0.20 -0.30 3.73
CA ILE A 123 -0.67 -1.39 4.16
C ILE A 123 -1.25 -2.05 2.92
N THR A 124 -0.86 -3.30 2.67
CA THR A 124 -1.32 -4.07 1.52
C THR A 124 -2.27 -5.17 1.96
N VAL A 125 -3.50 -5.15 1.46
CA VAL A 125 -4.47 -6.21 1.61
C VAL A 125 -4.55 -7.05 0.34
N LYS A 126 -4.67 -8.37 0.49
CA LYS A 126 -4.92 -9.31 -0.59
C LYS A 126 -6.33 -9.83 -0.52
N GLY A 127 -7.02 -9.86 -1.63
CA GLY A 127 -8.37 -10.42 -1.71
C GLY A 127 -8.79 -10.80 -3.12
N LYS A 128 -9.92 -11.50 -3.20
CA LYS A 128 -10.61 -11.75 -4.47
C LYS A 128 -11.42 -10.51 -4.84
N ILE A 129 -11.30 -10.10 -6.08
CA ILE A 129 -12.12 -9.01 -6.61
C ILE A 129 -13.58 -9.48 -6.64
N ASN A 130 -14.44 -8.78 -5.91
CA ASN A 130 -15.88 -9.03 -5.96
C ASN A 130 -16.42 -8.65 -7.33
N PRO A 131 -17.08 -9.57 -8.07
CA PRO A 131 -17.52 -9.29 -9.43
C PRO A 131 -18.59 -8.19 -9.52
N ARG A 132 -19.34 -7.92 -8.45
CA ARG A 132 -20.40 -6.89 -8.44
C ARG A 132 -19.85 -5.50 -8.13
N THR A 133 -18.90 -5.41 -7.20
CA THR A 133 -18.37 -4.11 -6.72
C THR A 133 -17.03 -3.75 -7.35
N GLY A 134 -16.33 -4.73 -7.95
CA GLY A 134 -14.96 -4.53 -8.45
C GLY A 134 -13.89 -4.41 -7.36
N MET A 135 -14.26 -4.47 -6.08
CA MET A 135 -13.40 -4.22 -4.92
C MET A 135 -12.99 -5.51 -4.23
N ILE A 136 -11.82 -5.51 -3.58
CA ILE A 136 -11.38 -6.61 -2.70
C ILE A 136 -11.77 -6.37 -1.24
N CYS A 137 -11.95 -5.12 -0.84
CA CYS A 137 -12.43 -4.72 0.49
C CYS A 137 -13.12 -3.35 0.42
N ASP A 138 -13.82 -2.98 1.48
CA ASP A 138 -14.31 -1.62 1.68
C ASP A 138 -13.14 -0.71 2.07
N LEU A 139 -12.82 0.27 1.22
CA LEU A 139 -11.72 1.20 1.44
C LEU A 139 -11.96 2.13 2.64
N SER A 140 -13.23 2.51 2.90
CA SER A 140 -13.56 3.35 4.05
C SER A 140 -13.34 2.59 5.36
N ALA A 141 -13.78 1.34 5.43
CA ALA A 141 -13.55 0.47 6.58
C ALA A 141 -12.04 0.20 6.80
N LEU A 142 -11.28 -0.04 5.71
CA LEU A 142 -9.84 -0.20 5.79
C LEU A 142 -9.15 1.05 6.33
N ASN A 143 -9.50 2.24 5.83
CA ASN A 143 -8.93 3.50 6.31
C ASN A 143 -9.27 3.76 7.78
N SER A 144 -10.49 3.44 8.22
CA SER A 144 -10.87 3.55 9.64
C SER A 144 -10.00 2.65 10.52
N LEU A 145 -9.83 1.38 10.13
CA LEU A 145 -8.96 0.44 10.85
C LEU A 145 -7.50 0.92 10.91
N ILE A 146 -6.98 1.47 9.81
CA ILE A 146 -5.62 2.04 9.76
C ILE A 146 -5.51 3.22 10.72
N ASN A 147 -6.50 4.11 10.73
CA ASN A 147 -6.52 5.23 11.67
C ASN A 147 -6.50 4.74 13.13
N ASP A 148 -7.43 3.85 13.48
CA ASP A 148 -7.65 3.42 14.87
C ASP A 148 -6.49 2.56 15.40
N LEU A 149 -5.86 1.73 14.55
CA LEU A 149 -4.84 0.77 14.97
C LEU A 149 -3.40 1.24 14.72
N VAL A 150 -3.19 2.24 13.86
CA VAL A 150 -1.85 2.72 13.50
C VAL A 150 -1.69 4.21 13.78
N ILE A 151 -2.56 5.07 13.25
CA ILE A 151 -2.33 6.51 13.34
C ILE A 151 -2.58 7.01 14.77
N GLU A 152 -3.78 6.79 15.30
CA GLU A 152 -4.14 7.26 16.65
C GLU A 152 -3.19 6.79 17.76
N PRO A 153 -2.73 5.51 17.78
CA PRO A 153 -1.81 5.07 18.82
C PRO A 153 -0.37 5.60 18.67
N PHE A 154 0.11 5.84 17.45
CA PHE A 154 1.54 6.09 17.20
C PHE A 154 1.86 7.54 16.87
N ASP A 155 0.91 8.30 16.29
CA ASP A 155 1.21 9.65 15.81
C ASP A 155 1.48 10.62 16.96
N HIS A 156 2.55 11.41 16.83
CA HIS A 156 3.03 12.39 17.82
C HIS A 156 3.38 11.79 19.20
N THR A 157 3.83 10.53 19.24
CA THR A 157 4.24 9.84 20.48
C THR A 157 5.75 9.71 20.62
N PHE A 158 6.20 9.45 21.84
CA PHE A 158 7.55 8.93 22.14
C PHE A 158 7.42 7.42 22.40
N LEU A 159 7.69 6.60 21.40
CA LEU A 159 7.39 5.16 21.37
C LEU A 159 7.81 4.40 22.62
N ASN A 160 9.00 4.69 23.16
CA ASN A 160 9.54 4.02 24.35
C ASN A 160 8.70 4.27 25.63
N LYS A 161 7.90 5.35 25.69
CA LYS A 161 7.16 5.74 26.89
C LYS A 161 5.66 5.61 26.73
N ASP A 162 5.18 6.00 25.54
CA ASP A 162 3.74 6.16 25.32
C ASP A 162 3.10 4.85 24.82
N ILE A 163 3.92 3.94 24.25
CA ILE A 163 3.44 2.66 23.73
C ILE A 163 3.88 1.52 24.64
N PRO A 164 2.96 0.88 25.40
CA PRO A 164 3.31 -0.16 26.38
C PRO A 164 4.12 -1.34 25.81
N TYR A 165 3.91 -1.69 24.55
CA TYR A 165 4.65 -2.76 23.86
C TYR A 165 6.17 -2.52 23.86
N PHE A 166 6.61 -1.26 23.82
CA PHE A 166 8.04 -0.92 23.79
C PHE A 166 8.67 -0.76 25.18
N ALA A 167 7.94 -1.10 26.27
CA ALA A 167 8.55 -1.18 27.60
C ALA A 167 9.63 -2.29 27.66
N ASP A 168 9.37 -3.43 26.98
CA ASP A 168 10.28 -4.58 26.97
C ASP A 168 10.93 -4.85 25.60
N CYS A 169 10.70 -3.95 24.62
CA CYS A 169 11.14 -4.12 23.25
C CYS A 169 11.74 -2.83 22.70
N VAL A 170 12.92 -2.91 22.10
CA VAL A 170 13.54 -1.74 21.45
C VAL A 170 12.74 -1.35 20.21
N PRO A 171 12.27 -0.09 20.06
CA PRO A 171 11.44 0.36 18.95
C PRO A 171 12.27 0.57 17.68
N THR A 172 12.80 -0.52 17.12
CA THR A 172 13.39 -0.54 15.77
C THR A 172 12.29 -0.57 14.73
N ALA A 173 12.61 -0.30 13.45
CA ALA A 173 11.64 -0.33 12.36
C ALA A 173 10.99 -1.72 12.18
N GLU A 174 11.71 -2.79 12.57
CA GLU A 174 11.22 -4.16 12.51
C GLU A 174 10.23 -4.49 13.64
N ASN A 175 10.28 -3.76 14.75
CA ASN A 175 9.43 -3.95 15.92
C ASN A 175 8.22 -3.00 15.95
N ILE A 176 8.27 -1.93 15.18
CA ILE A 176 7.15 -1.00 14.94
C ILE A 176 6.19 -1.59 13.92
#